data_73c10aed627dcdc90a7570b1bb81229b
#
_entry.id   73c10aed627dcdc90a7570b1bb81229b
#
_cell.length_a   1.000
_cell.length_b   1.000
_cell.length_c   1.000
_cell.angle_alpha   90.00
_cell.angle_beta   90.00
_cell.angle_gamma   90.00
#
_symmetry.space_group_name_H-M   'P 1'
#
loop_
_entity.id
_entity.type
_entity.pdbx_description
1 polymer ?
#
loop_
_entity_poly.entity_id
_entity_poly.type
_entity_poly.pdbx_seq_one_letter_code
_entity_poly.pdbx_strand_id
1 'polypeptide(L)'
;MADYKRRKVIVLLGARQVGKTTLLSELQEGKEKVLSLNCDNTDDVLLLEGRTTTELEHLLSPYELVFIDEAQRVKNIGLTLKMIGDLKLKTQVVVTGSSSLDMADEINEPATGRLIEYNLFPFSLTELTGNSSEREEHRLLENRMIYGLYPEVVTEPGDAKRTLMSLTNNYLYKDLFAYKGIKKPELIQKLVRALALQLGSEVSYNELSNLLGVDKSTVENYINLLEKCFVVFRLDSFSRNLRNEIKKGKKIYFY
;
A
#
# COMPACT_ATOMS: atom_id res chain seq x y z
N MET A 1 2.97 12.72 -10.80
CA MET A 1 4.04 12.71 -9.78
C MET A 1 4.91 13.95 -9.92
N ALA A 2 4.75 14.96 -9.04
CA ALA A 2 5.49 16.22 -9.09
C ALA A 2 7.00 16.08 -8.82
N ASP A 3 7.41 14.98 -8.14
CA ASP A 3 8.79 14.74 -7.73
C ASP A 3 9.59 13.85 -8.69
N TYR A 4 8.98 13.42 -9.78
CA TYR A 4 9.66 12.73 -10.87
C TYR A 4 10.80 13.62 -11.41
N LYS A 5 12.02 13.09 -11.49
CA LYS A 5 13.28 13.78 -11.83
C LYS A 5 13.98 14.57 -10.71
N ARG A 6 13.56 14.45 -9.44
CA ARG A 6 14.31 15.08 -8.32
C ARG A 6 15.52 14.29 -7.85
N ARG A 7 15.93 13.23 -8.56
CA ARG A 7 17.05 12.35 -8.19
C ARG A 7 16.91 11.66 -6.84
N LYS A 8 15.66 11.50 -6.36
CA LYS A 8 15.32 10.71 -5.19
C LYS A 8 14.67 9.42 -5.65
N VAL A 9 14.83 8.36 -4.90
CA VAL A 9 14.09 7.13 -5.14
C VAL A 9 12.62 7.39 -4.79
N ILE A 10 11.73 7.11 -5.72
CA ILE A 10 10.28 7.17 -5.50
C ILE A 10 9.82 5.79 -5.05
N VAL A 11 9.16 5.73 -3.91
CA VAL A 11 8.54 4.52 -3.37
C VAL A 11 7.03 4.65 -3.49
N LEU A 12 6.41 3.78 -4.27
CA LEU A 12 4.97 3.73 -4.50
C LEU A 12 4.38 2.55 -3.73
N LEU A 13 3.70 2.83 -2.64
CA LEU A 13 3.03 1.85 -1.81
C LEU A 13 1.53 1.81 -2.12
N GLY A 14 0.88 0.71 -1.86
CA GLY A 14 -0.57 0.59 -2.02
C GLY A 14 -1.00 -0.86 -2.06
N ALA A 15 -2.27 -1.13 -1.78
CA ALA A 15 -2.83 -2.46 -1.83
C ALA A 15 -2.56 -3.17 -3.18
N ARG A 16 -2.69 -4.48 -3.21
CA ARG A 16 -2.64 -5.21 -4.49
C ARG A 16 -3.79 -4.76 -5.39
N GLN A 17 -3.53 -4.77 -6.71
CA GLN A 17 -4.53 -4.45 -7.75
C GLN A 17 -5.11 -3.01 -7.70
N VAL A 18 -4.45 -2.08 -7.02
CA VAL A 18 -4.83 -0.64 -7.07
C VAL A 18 -4.27 0.10 -8.30
N GLY A 19 -3.58 -0.61 -9.22
CA GLY A 19 -3.07 -0.02 -10.45
C GLY A 19 -1.60 0.42 -10.40
N LYS A 20 -0.77 -0.03 -9.43
CA LYS A 20 0.66 0.33 -9.36
C LYS A 20 1.40 0.01 -10.65
N THR A 21 1.29 -1.22 -11.14
CA THR A 21 1.96 -1.68 -12.37
C THR A 21 1.43 -0.96 -13.61
N THR A 22 0.13 -0.65 -13.66
CA THR A 22 -0.47 0.15 -14.74
C THR A 22 0.14 1.54 -14.79
N LEU A 23 0.24 2.21 -13.65
CA LEU A 23 0.89 3.52 -13.54
C LEU A 23 2.37 3.46 -13.97
N LEU A 24 3.10 2.40 -13.61
CA LEU A 24 4.47 2.20 -14.06
C LEU A 24 4.55 2.04 -15.59
N SER A 25 3.61 1.29 -16.19
CA SER A 25 3.56 1.11 -17.65
C SER A 25 3.33 2.44 -18.38
N GLU A 26 2.44 3.29 -17.89
CA GLU A 26 2.22 4.64 -18.43
C GLU A 26 3.47 5.53 -18.32
N LEU A 27 4.20 5.43 -17.20
CA LEU A 27 5.44 6.19 -16.99
C LEU A 27 6.59 5.76 -17.93
N GLN A 28 6.51 4.55 -18.49
CA GLN A 28 7.50 4.03 -19.45
C GLN A 28 7.27 4.55 -20.87
N GLU A 29 6.05 4.93 -21.21
CA GLU A 29 5.71 5.35 -22.56
C GLU A 29 6.62 6.45 -23.08
N GLY A 30 7.15 6.26 -24.28
CA GLY A 30 8.04 7.22 -24.94
C GLY A 30 9.47 7.30 -24.38
N LYS A 31 9.89 6.35 -23.52
CA LYS A 31 11.28 6.26 -23.03
C LYS A 31 12.02 5.09 -23.65
N GLU A 32 13.26 5.35 -24.09
CA GLU A 32 14.08 4.34 -24.80
C GLU A 32 14.95 3.50 -23.85
N LYS A 33 15.38 4.09 -22.71
CA LYS A 33 16.32 3.46 -21.78
C LYS A 33 15.65 3.19 -20.44
N VAL A 34 14.85 2.13 -20.40
CA VAL A 34 14.13 1.68 -19.21
C VAL A 34 14.62 0.31 -18.80
N LEU A 35 14.87 0.12 -17.50
CA LEU A 35 15.06 -1.18 -16.87
C LEU A 35 13.84 -1.47 -15.98
N SER A 36 13.19 -2.61 -16.19
CA SER A 36 12.10 -3.10 -15.35
C SER A 36 12.52 -4.38 -14.67
N LEU A 37 12.57 -4.38 -13.35
CA LEU A 37 12.86 -5.53 -12.50
C LEU A 37 11.56 -5.91 -11.78
N ASN A 38 11.17 -7.17 -11.87
CA ASN A 38 10.03 -7.72 -11.14
C ASN A 38 10.54 -8.69 -10.07
N CYS A 39 10.50 -8.30 -8.81
CA CYS A 39 11.03 -9.07 -7.70
C CYS A 39 10.18 -10.31 -7.34
N ASP A 40 9.08 -10.59 -8.03
CA ASP A 40 8.49 -11.94 -8.03
C ASP A 40 9.35 -12.95 -8.81
N ASN A 41 10.29 -12.46 -9.65
CA ASN A 41 11.30 -13.27 -10.33
C ASN A 41 12.59 -13.31 -9.51
N THR A 42 13.07 -14.50 -9.21
CA THR A 42 14.30 -14.72 -8.43
C THR A 42 15.55 -14.12 -9.10
N ASP A 43 15.62 -14.15 -10.43
CA ASP A 43 16.76 -13.60 -11.16
C ASP A 43 16.87 -12.07 -10.95
N ASP A 44 15.72 -11.35 -10.94
CA ASP A 44 15.69 -9.92 -10.69
C ASP A 44 16.00 -9.58 -9.23
N VAL A 45 15.56 -10.43 -8.28
CA VAL A 45 15.96 -10.30 -6.86
C VAL A 45 17.47 -10.39 -6.71
N LEU A 46 18.12 -11.35 -7.37
CA LEU A 46 19.58 -11.55 -7.31
C LEU A 46 20.37 -10.37 -7.88
N LEU A 47 19.79 -9.56 -8.76
CA LEU A 47 20.41 -8.33 -9.26
C LEU A 47 20.48 -7.21 -8.21
N LEU A 48 19.66 -7.28 -7.16
CA LEU A 48 19.53 -6.24 -6.13
C LEU A 48 20.05 -6.70 -4.76
N GLU A 49 19.87 -7.98 -4.42
CA GLU A 49 20.17 -8.50 -3.09
C GLU A 49 21.67 -8.59 -2.82
N GLY A 50 22.11 -8.02 -1.69
CA GLY A 50 23.51 -8.12 -1.24
C GLY A 50 24.52 -7.38 -2.12
N ARG A 51 24.08 -6.52 -3.03
CA ARG A 51 24.97 -5.78 -3.94
C ARG A 51 25.67 -4.63 -3.23
N THR A 52 26.90 -4.38 -3.68
CA THR A 52 27.68 -3.21 -3.29
C THR A 52 27.18 -1.94 -4.01
N THR A 53 27.54 -0.79 -3.49
CA THR A 53 27.21 0.50 -4.10
C THR A 53 27.70 0.61 -5.55
N THR A 54 28.93 0.11 -5.83
CA THR A 54 29.51 0.12 -7.17
C THR A 54 28.75 -0.77 -8.15
N GLU A 55 28.31 -1.97 -7.71
CA GLU A 55 27.52 -2.88 -8.55
C GLU A 55 26.14 -2.28 -8.87
N LEU A 56 25.50 -1.65 -7.86
CA LEU A 56 24.22 -0.94 -8.08
C LEU A 56 24.38 0.22 -9.04
N GLU A 57 25.46 1.00 -8.94
CA GLU A 57 25.76 2.09 -9.88
C GLU A 57 25.93 1.57 -11.30
N HIS A 58 26.71 0.52 -11.51
CA HIS A 58 26.89 -0.12 -12.82
C HIS A 58 25.59 -0.66 -13.41
N LEU A 59 24.76 -1.28 -12.57
CA LEU A 59 23.45 -1.82 -12.99
C LEU A 59 22.48 -0.72 -13.43
N LEU A 60 22.41 0.38 -12.69
CA LEU A 60 21.34 1.37 -12.84
C LEU A 60 21.71 2.53 -13.76
N SER A 61 22.99 2.95 -13.78
CA SER A 61 23.44 4.15 -14.50
C SER A 61 23.22 4.16 -16.03
N PRO A 62 23.16 3.01 -16.75
CA PRO A 62 22.90 3.01 -18.18
C PRO A 62 21.48 3.46 -18.57
N TYR A 63 20.56 3.48 -17.60
CA TYR A 63 19.13 3.71 -17.83
C TYR A 63 18.69 5.12 -17.38
N GLU A 64 17.67 5.64 -18.04
CA GLU A 64 17.01 6.89 -17.64
C GLU A 64 16.00 6.66 -16.52
N LEU A 65 15.37 5.48 -16.56
CA LEU A 65 14.30 5.09 -15.66
C LEU A 65 14.49 3.62 -15.27
N VAL A 66 14.40 3.36 -13.98
CA VAL A 66 14.42 1.99 -13.43
C VAL A 66 13.18 1.78 -12.59
N PHE A 67 12.47 0.70 -12.87
CA PHE A 67 11.36 0.20 -12.05
C PHE A 67 11.79 -1.04 -11.30
N ILE A 68 11.44 -1.08 -10.02
CA ILE A 68 11.62 -2.24 -9.16
C ILE A 68 10.25 -2.57 -8.58
N ASP A 69 9.57 -3.55 -9.19
CA ASP A 69 8.22 -3.96 -8.78
C ASP A 69 8.31 -5.06 -7.70
N GLU A 70 7.36 -5.07 -6.74
CA GLU A 70 7.27 -5.99 -5.61
C GLU A 70 8.57 -6.07 -4.77
N ALA A 71 9.19 -4.91 -4.55
CA ALA A 71 10.52 -4.78 -3.95
C ALA A 71 10.66 -5.39 -2.55
N GLN A 72 9.56 -5.58 -1.81
CA GLN A 72 9.56 -6.24 -0.50
C GLN A 72 10.05 -7.70 -0.55
N ARG A 73 10.19 -8.29 -1.75
CA ARG A 73 10.79 -9.62 -1.94
C ARG A 73 12.29 -9.63 -1.79
N VAL A 74 12.94 -8.48 -1.95
CA VAL A 74 14.40 -8.33 -1.80
C VAL A 74 14.73 -8.20 -0.32
N LYS A 75 15.61 -9.06 0.17
CA LYS A 75 16.06 -9.00 1.57
C LYS A 75 16.85 -7.72 1.83
N ASN A 76 16.58 -7.07 2.95
CA ASN A 76 17.20 -5.79 3.34
C ASN A 76 17.02 -4.69 2.27
N ILE A 77 15.87 -4.65 1.61
CA ILE A 77 15.57 -3.69 0.54
C ILE A 77 15.75 -2.23 1.00
N GLY A 78 15.42 -1.90 2.25
CA GLY A 78 15.60 -0.56 2.80
C GLY A 78 17.06 -0.08 2.72
N LEU A 79 18.03 -0.95 3.02
CA LEU A 79 19.45 -0.65 2.87
C LEU A 79 19.84 -0.45 1.40
N THR A 80 19.36 -1.31 0.51
CA THR A 80 19.59 -1.19 -0.95
C THR A 80 19.06 0.14 -1.48
N LEU A 81 17.83 0.53 -1.11
CA LEU A 81 17.24 1.80 -1.54
C LEU A 81 17.99 3.02 -0.98
N LYS A 82 18.47 2.93 0.25
CA LYS A 82 19.33 3.96 0.87
C LYS A 82 20.63 4.14 0.06
N MET A 83 21.31 3.04 -0.27
CA MET A 83 22.52 3.08 -1.11
C MET A 83 22.22 3.70 -2.48
N ILE A 84 21.15 3.29 -3.15
CA ILE A 84 20.73 3.85 -4.45
C ILE A 84 20.47 5.37 -4.32
N GLY A 85 19.79 5.80 -3.26
CA GLY A 85 19.52 7.23 -3.00
C GLY A 85 20.78 8.06 -2.77
N ASP A 86 21.84 7.45 -2.20
CA ASP A 86 23.13 8.12 -1.95
C ASP A 86 23.98 8.25 -3.22
N LEU A 87 23.80 7.40 -4.23
CA LEU A 87 24.55 7.42 -5.50
C LEU A 87 24.30 8.67 -6.34
N LYS A 88 23.24 9.43 -6.09
CA LYS A 88 22.88 10.65 -6.85
C LYS A 88 22.89 10.43 -8.38
N LEU A 89 22.40 9.28 -8.82
CA LEU A 89 22.33 8.90 -10.23
C LEU A 89 21.51 9.91 -11.04
N LYS A 90 21.79 9.98 -12.35
CA LYS A 90 20.90 10.66 -13.30
C LYS A 90 19.63 9.86 -13.56
N THR A 91 19.66 8.58 -13.29
CA THR A 91 18.57 7.61 -13.39
C THR A 91 17.49 7.92 -12.37
N GLN A 92 16.25 7.95 -12.79
CA GLN A 92 15.12 7.96 -11.87
C GLN A 92 14.79 6.52 -11.49
N VAL A 93 14.80 6.22 -10.19
CA VAL A 93 14.38 4.92 -9.67
C VAL A 93 13.00 5.04 -9.05
N VAL A 94 12.10 4.16 -9.45
CA VAL A 94 10.74 4.03 -8.92
C VAL A 94 10.56 2.61 -8.44
N VAL A 95 10.13 2.46 -7.21
CA VAL A 95 10.00 1.18 -6.50
C VAL A 95 8.56 1.00 -6.08
N THR A 96 8.01 -0.19 -6.24
CA THR A 96 6.68 -0.49 -5.73
C THR A 96 6.70 -1.54 -4.63
N GLY A 97 5.68 -1.50 -3.79
CA GLY A 97 5.41 -2.51 -2.78
C GLY A 97 3.92 -2.62 -2.47
N SER A 98 3.46 -3.84 -2.16
CA SER A 98 2.06 -4.11 -1.86
C SER A 98 1.67 -3.80 -0.40
N SER A 99 2.65 -3.66 0.51
CA SER A 99 2.41 -3.25 1.89
C SER A 99 3.55 -2.39 2.40
N SER A 100 3.24 -1.53 3.36
CA SER A 100 4.28 -0.81 4.10
C SER A 100 4.97 -1.66 5.17
N LEU A 101 4.51 -2.91 5.39
CA LEU A 101 4.98 -3.76 6.48
C LEU A 101 6.46 -4.12 6.37
N ASP A 102 6.85 -4.66 5.22
CA ASP A 102 8.22 -5.12 5.04
C ASP A 102 9.16 -3.97 4.66
N MET A 103 8.64 -2.96 3.96
CA MET A 103 9.44 -1.80 3.54
C MET A 103 9.57 -0.75 4.66
N ALA A 104 8.53 -0.51 5.46
CA ALA A 104 8.58 0.51 6.51
C ALA A 104 9.42 0.09 7.71
N ASP A 105 9.41 -1.19 8.09
CA ASP A 105 10.23 -1.68 9.20
C ASP A 105 11.73 -1.70 8.82
N GLU A 106 12.06 -1.87 7.54
CA GLU A 106 13.44 -1.78 7.02
C GLU A 106 13.87 -0.35 6.64
N ILE A 107 12.92 0.53 6.27
CA ILE A 107 13.16 1.95 5.94
C ILE A 107 13.20 2.82 7.22
N ASN A 108 12.81 2.30 8.39
CA ASN A 108 12.77 3.02 9.68
C ASN A 108 14.13 3.53 10.21
N GLU A 109 15.25 3.17 9.61
CA GLU A 109 16.41 4.04 9.68
C GLU A 109 16.18 5.29 8.82
N PRO A 110 16.53 6.50 9.28
CA PRO A 110 16.15 7.74 8.63
C PRO A 110 16.70 7.84 7.20
N ALA A 111 15.94 7.32 6.25
CA ALA A 111 16.12 7.56 4.81
C ALA A 111 15.64 8.98 4.41
N THR A 112 15.50 9.84 5.43
CA THR A 112 15.07 11.24 5.30
C THR A 112 15.93 11.97 4.28
N GLY A 113 15.28 12.47 3.25
CA GLY A 113 15.92 13.21 2.17
C GLY A 113 16.32 12.39 0.94
N ARG A 114 16.35 11.05 0.98
CA ARG A 114 16.75 10.14 -0.11
C ARG A 114 15.58 9.52 -0.86
N LEU A 115 14.50 9.24 -0.13
CA LEU A 115 13.30 8.60 -0.64
C LEU A 115 12.12 9.59 -0.62
N ILE A 116 11.17 9.39 -1.52
CA ILE A 116 9.86 10.05 -1.51
C ILE A 116 8.82 8.95 -1.61
N GLU A 117 7.96 8.88 -0.61
CA GLU A 117 6.90 7.88 -0.56
C GLU A 117 5.58 8.45 -1.07
N TYR A 118 4.89 7.66 -1.86
CA TYR A 118 3.52 7.90 -2.31
C TYR A 118 2.67 6.69 -1.99
N ASN A 119 1.46 6.93 -1.53
CA ASN A 119 0.46 5.90 -1.34
C ASN A 119 -0.54 5.95 -2.50
N LEU A 120 -0.73 4.83 -3.18
CA LEU A 120 -1.75 4.64 -4.19
C LEU A 120 -2.93 3.92 -3.55
N PHE A 121 -4.07 4.58 -3.59
CA PHE A 121 -5.34 4.07 -3.07
C PHE A 121 -6.26 3.64 -4.22
N PRO A 122 -7.36 2.90 -3.94
CA PRO A 122 -8.44 2.75 -4.90
C PRO A 122 -8.92 4.11 -5.43
N PHE A 123 -9.68 4.13 -6.52
CA PHE A 123 -10.13 5.37 -7.12
C PHE A 123 -10.86 6.28 -6.14
N SER A 124 -10.63 7.57 -6.26
CA SER A 124 -11.43 8.59 -5.60
C SER A 124 -12.65 8.96 -6.46
N LEU A 125 -13.69 9.49 -5.85
CA LEU A 125 -14.83 10.03 -6.61
C LEU A 125 -14.40 11.15 -7.56
N THR A 126 -13.40 11.95 -7.20
CA THR A 126 -12.87 13.01 -8.06
C THR A 126 -12.24 12.45 -9.34
N GLU A 127 -11.49 11.35 -9.24
CA GLU A 127 -10.91 10.68 -10.41
C GLU A 127 -12.01 10.09 -11.31
N LEU A 128 -13.03 9.48 -10.71
CA LEU A 128 -14.14 8.91 -11.47
C LEU A 128 -14.96 9.98 -12.16
N THR A 129 -15.31 11.07 -11.48
CA THR A 129 -16.05 12.18 -12.10
C THR A 129 -15.25 12.89 -13.18
N GLY A 130 -13.92 12.88 -13.11
CA GLY A 130 -13.03 13.39 -14.16
C GLY A 130 -13.11 12.57 -15.46
N ASN A 131 -13.39 11.27 -15.36
CA ASN A 131 -13.49 10.35 -16.49
C ASN A 131 -14.94 10.10 -16.96
N SER A 132 -15.94 10.39 -16.14
CA SER A 132 -17.36 10.25 -16.44
C SER A 132 -18.10 11.60 -16.25
N SER A 133 -18.97 11.68 -15.28
CA SER A 133 -19.61 12.92 -14.83
C SER A 133 -20.17 12.76 -13.42
N GLU A 134 -20.36 13.88 -12.70
CA GLU A 134 -21.00 13.85 -11.37
C GLU A 134 -22.39 13.18 -11.42
N ARG A 135 -23.15 13.43 -12.48
CA ARG A 135 -24.48 12.83 -12.66
C ARG A 135 -24.43 11.32 -12.78
N GLU A 136 -23.43 10.80 -13.48
CA GLU A 136 -23.26 9.36 -13.68
C GLU A 136 -22.80 8.69 -12.39
N GLU A 137 -21.80 9.26 -11.72
CA GLU A 137 -21.32 8.71 -10.44
C GLU A 137 -22.39 8.80 -9.34
N HIS A 138 -23.27 9.82 -9.38
CA HIS A 138 -24.40 9.87 -8.47
C HIS A 138 -25.41 8.73 -8.72
N ARG A 139 -25.63 8.32 -9.98
CA ARG A 139 -26.48 7.16 -10.30
C ARG A 139 -25.86 5.85 -9.83
N LEU A 140 -24.52 5.76 -9.83
CA LEU A 140 -23.76 4.58 -9.42
C LEU A 140 -23.47 4.56 -7.92
N LEU A 141 -23.89 5.56 -7.15
CA LEU A 141 -23.51 5.73 -5.75
C LEU A 141 -23.80 4.50 -4.89
N GLU A 142 -24.99 3.91 -5.03
CA GLU A 142 -25.35 2.68 -4.30
C GLU A 142 -24.41 1.52 -4.65
N ASN A 143 -24.09 1.35 -5.92
CA ASN A 143 -23.15 0.33 -6.38
C ASN A 143 -21.74 0.58 -5.82
N ARG A 144 -21.26 1.84 -5.85
CA ARG A 144 -19.96 2.24 -5.27
C ARG A 144 -19.91 2.00 -3.76
N MET A 145 -21.02 2.26 -3.06
CA MET A 145 -21.10 2.01 -1.61
C MET A 145 -21.07 0.51 -1.26
N ILE A 146 -21.61 -0.35 -2.12
CA ILE A 146 -21.65 -1.81 -1.89
C ILE A 146 -20.32 -2.46 -2.29
N TYR A 147 -19.78 -2.10 -3.46
CA TYR A 147 -18.63 -2.81 -4.05
C TYR A 147 -17.31 -2.05 -3.95
N GLY A 148 -17.33 -0.78 -3.54
CA GLY A 148 -16.13 0.04 -3.40
C GLY A 148 -15.59 0.57 -4.74
N LEU A 149 -14.34 1.03 -4.69
CA LEU A 149 -13.71 1.81 -5.75
C LEU A 149 -12.39 1.19 -6.26
N TYR A 150 -12.19 -0.11 -6.05
CA TYR A 150 -11.06 -0.80 -6.65
C TYR A 150 -11.13 -0.74 -8.18
N PRO A 151 -9.99 -0.54 -8.89
CA PRO A 151 -9.99 -0.34 -10.34
C PRO A 151 -10.77 -1.41 -11.10
N GLU A 152 -10.49 -2.69 -10.89
CA GLU A 152 -11.16 -3.80 -11.57
C GLU A 152 -12.68 -3.85 -11.26
N VAL A 153 -13.07 -3.52 -10.03
CA VAL A 153 -14.49 -3.44 -9.63
C VAL A 153 -15.22 -2.31 -10.37
N VAL A 154 -14.54 -1.22 -10.61
CA VAL A 154 -15.10 -0.04 -11.28
C VAL A 154 -15.18 -0.26 -12.80
N THR A 155 -14.16 -0.87 -13.39
CA THR A 155 -14.06 -1.09 -14.85
C THR A 155 -14.87 -2.31 -15.31
N GLU A 156 -15.06 -3.30 -14.44
CA GLU A 156 -15.80 -4.53 -14.74
C GLU A 156 -16.97 -4.76 -13.76
N PRO A 157 -18.00 -3.88 -13.76
CA PRO A 157 -19.06 -3.89 -12.75
C PRO A 157 -19.91 -5.17 -12.77
N GLY A 158 -19.95 -5.91 -13.89
CA GLY A 158 -20.67 -7.18 -14.01
C GLY A 158 -20.14 -8.29 -13.10
N ASP A 159 -18.84 -8.26 -12.76
CA ASP A 159 -18.13 -9.24 -11.94
C ASP A 159 -17.70 -8.71 -10.57
N ALA A 160 -18.16 -7.52 -10.16
CA ALA A 160 -17.71 -6.81 -8.97
C ALA A 160 -17.66 -7.69 -7.69
N LYS A 161 -18.70 -8.48 -7.44
CA LYS A 161 -18.74 -9.38 -6.28
C LYS A 161 -17.66 -10.46 -6.35
N ARG A 162 -17.43 -11.06 -7.51
CA ARG A 162 -16.42 -12.09 -7.74
C ARG A 162 -15.02 -11.51 -7.57
N THR A 163 -14.78 -10.34 -8.13
CA THR A 163 -13.53 -9.60 -7.99
C THR A 163 -13.22 -9.31 -6.51
N LEU A 164 -14.18 -8.78 -5.74
CA LEU A 164 -14.00 -8.54 -4.32
C LEU A 164 -13.73 -9.80 -3.50
N MET A 165 -14.42 -10.89 -3.81
CA MET A 165 -14.16 -12.19 -3.16
C MET A 165 -12.75 -12.69 -3.48
N SER A 166 -12.31 -12.53 -4.72
CA SER A 166 -10.94 -12.89 -5.14
C SER A 166 -9.90 -12.02 -4.44
N LEU A 167 -10.11 -10.71 -4.39
CA LEU A 167 -9.26 -9.75 -3.65
C LEU A 167 -9.14 -10.14 -2.18
N THR A 168 -10.26 -10.40 -1.52
CA THR A 168 -10.28 -10.73 -0.10
C THR A 168 -9.57 -12.06 0.19
N ASN A 169 -9.87 -13.11 -0.57
CA ASN A 169 -9.37 -14.45 -0.27
C ASN A 169 -7.92 -14.66 -0.73
N ASN A 170 -7.54 -14.11 -1.87
CA ASN A 170 -6.24 -14.39 -2.48
C ASN A 170 -5.15 -13.40 -2.06
N TYR A 171 -5.51 -12.15 -1.76
CA TYR A 171 -4.52 -11.11 -1.51
C TYR A 171 -4.52 -10.64 -0.05
N LEU A 172 -5.66 -10.18 0.44
CA LEU A 172 -5.75 -9.62 1.79
C LEU A 172 -5.27 -10.60 2.85
N TYR A 173 -5.72 -11.83 2.80
CA TYR A 173 -5.30 -12.83 3.77
C TYR A 173 -3.89 -13.36 3.53
N LYS A 174 -3.42 -13.47 2.29
CA LYS A 174 -2.05 -13.94 2.01
C LYS A 174 -1.00 -12.95 2.52
N ASP A 175 -1.16 -11.67 2.27
CA ASP A 175 -0.22 -10.64 2.71
C ASP A 175 -0.23 -10.50 4.23
N LEU A 176 -1.42 -10.53 4.84
CA LEU A 176 -1.55 -10.53 6.29
C LEU A 176 -0.90 -11.77 6.93
N PHE A 177 -1.14 -12.97 6.37
CA PHE A 177 -0.66 -14.22 6.97
C PHE A 177 0.83 -14.46 6.72
N ALA A 178 1.42 -13.86 5.69
CA ALA A 178 2.86 -13.87 5.47
C ALA A 178 3.63 -13.12 6.57
N TYR A 179 2.97 -12.22 7.29
CA TYR A 179 3.59 -11.47 8.37
C TYR A 179 3.89 -12.34 9.60
N LYS A 180 5.15 -12.46 9.94
CA LYS A 180 5.66 -13.35 11.02
C LYS A 180 5.06 -13.10 12.42
N GLY A 181 4.40 -11.96 12.64
CA GLY A 181 3.78 -11.58 13.90
C GLY A 181 2.39 -12.17 14.15
N ILE A 182 1.75 -12.79 13.16
CA ILE A 182 0.39 -13.32 13.29
C ILE A 182 0.43 -14.75 13.78
N LYS A 183 0.08 -14.93 15.06
CA LYS A 183 -0.01 -16.27 15.68
C LYS A 183 -1.34 -16.96 15.41
N LYS A 184 -2.42 -16.21 15.14
CA LYS A 184 -3.79 -16.74 15.00
C LYS A 184 -4.54 -16.02 13.87
N PRO A 185 -4.44 -16.50 12.62
CA PRO A 185 -5.12 -15.92 11.45
C PRO A 185 -6.62 -15.74 11.61
N GLU A 186 -7.28 -16.67 12.30
CA GLU A 186 -8.74 -16.67 12.54
C GLU A 186 -9.20 -15.43 13.34
N LEU A 187 -8.34 -14.89 14.22
CA LEU A 187 -8.66 -13.69 14.98
C LEU A 187 -8.71 -12.45 14.11
N ILE A 188 -7.87 -12.38 13.08
CA ILE A 188 -7.89 -11.26 12.11
C ILE A 188 -9.18 -11.29 11.31
N GLN A 189 -9.61 -12.47 10.86
CA GLN A 189 -10.89 -12.59 10.14
C GLN A 189 -12.07 -12.16 11.00
N LYS A 190 -12.08 -12.59 12.28
CA LYS A 190 -13.10 -12.14 13.23
C LYS A 190 -13.04 -10.64 13.49
N LEU A 191 -11.83 -10.07 13.61
CA LEU A 191 -11.64 -8.63 13.80
C LEU A 191 -12.14 -7.84 12.59
N VAL A 192 -11.74 -8.22 11.37
CA VAL A 192 -12.21 -7.57 10.13
C VAL A 192 -13.74 -7.59 10.06
N ARG A 193 -14.37 -8.73 10.38
CA ARG A 193 -15.84 -8.84 10.41
C ARG A 193 -16.46 -7.95 11.50
N ALA A 194 -15.88 -7.88 12.69
CA ALA A 194 -16.36 -7.02 13.76
C ALA A 194 -16.26 -5.53 13.39
N LEU A 195 -15.16 -5.13 12.75
CA LEU A 195 -14.97 -3.76 12.26
C LEU A 195 -15.98 -3.40 11.16
N ALA A 196 -16.24 -4.31 10.23
CA ALA A 196 -17.24 -4.10 9.17
C ALA A 196 -18.66 -3.89 9.73
N LEU A 197 -19.02 -4.59 10.81
CA LEU A 197 -20.31 -4.43 11.48
C LEU A 197 -20.44 -3.12 12.28
N GLN A 198 -19.31 -2.44 12.56
CA GLN A 198 -19.25 -1.17 13.31
C GLN A 198 -18.91 0.01 12.40
N LEU A 199 -19.03 -0.14 11.09
CA LEU A 199 -18.67 0.90 10.13
C LEU A 199 -19.39 2.22 10.45
N GLY A 200 -18.63 3.33 10.48
CA GLY A 200 -19.18 4.66 10.81
C GLY A 200 -19.37 4.94 12.31
N SER A 201 -19.25 3.94 13.18
CA SER A 201 -19.33 4.09 14.63
C SER A 201 -17.96 4.27 15.28
N GLU A 202 -17.90 4.77 16.50
CA GLU A 202 -16.69 4.78 17.30
C GLU A 202 -16.31 3.35 17.71
N VAL A 203 -15.05 2.98 17.51
CA VAL A 203 -14.55 1.63 17.81
C VAL A 203 -13.90 1.60 19.18
N SER A 204 -14.39 0.72 20.04
CA SER A 204 -13.81 0.44 21.36
C SER A 204 -12.88 -0.76 21.31
N TYR A 205 -11.58 -0.53 21.49
CA TYR A 205 -10.61 -1.63 21.54
C TYR A 205 -10.81 -2.58 22.73
N ASN A 206 -11.41 -2.09 23.84
CA ASN A 206 -11.77 -2.93 24.98
C ASN A 206 -12.92 -3.88 24.62
N GLU A 207 -13.94 -3.38 23.90
CA GLU A 207 -15.05 -4.21 23.43
C GLU A 207 -14.55 -5.27 22.46
N LEU A 208 -13.73 -4.90 21.48
CA LEU A 208 -13.12 -5.84 20.55
C LEU A 208 -12.24 -6.87 21.25
N SER A 209 -11.48 -6.49 22.29
CA SER A 209 -10.65 -7.43 23.04
C SER A 209 -11.51 -8.49 23.76
N ASN A 210 -12.62 -8.07 24.36
CA ASN A 210 -13.58 -8.98 24.99
C ASN A 210 -14.24 -9.92 23.96
N LEU A 211 -14.67 -9.37 22.82
CA LEU A 211 -15.30 -10.13 21.73
C LEU A 211 -14.37 -11.19 21.15
N LEU A 212 -13.09 -10.87 21.02
CA LEU A 212 -12.08 -11.74 20.42
C LEU A 212 -11.38 -12.66 21.45
N GLY A 213 -11.55 -12.41 22.74
CA GLY A 213 -10.87 -13.14 23.80
C GLY A 213 -9.35 -12.93 23.80
N VAL A 214 -8.88 -11.71 23.53
CA VAL A 214 -7.46 -11.35 23.48
C VAL A 214 -7.22 -10.03 24.21
N ASP A 215 -5.97 -9.71 24.50
CA ASP A 215 -5.60 -8.44 25.11
C ASP A 215 -5.84 -7.25 24.16
N LYS A 216 -6.13 -6.08 24.73
CA LYS A 216 -6.30 -4.82 23.99
C LYS A 216 -5.11 -4.49 23.10
N SER A 217 -3.88 -4.74 23.58
CA SER A 217 -2.65 -4.54 22.82
C SER A 217 -2.59 -5.40 21.55
N THR A 218 -3.13 -6.63 21.62
CA THR A 218 -3.25 -7.52 20.45
C THR A 218 -4.23 -6.96 19.43
N VAL A 219 -5.38 -6.43 19.86
CA VAL A 219 -6.35 -5.77 18.97
C VAL A 219 -5.71 -4.57 18.29
N GLU A 220 -5.01 -3.72 19.05
CA GLU A 220 -4.34 -2.53 18.52
C GLU A 220 -3.26 -2.91 17.49
N ASN A 221 -2.46 -3.93 17.77
CA ASN A 221 -1.44 -4.43 16.84
C ASN A 221 -2.07 -4.98 15.55
N TYR A 222 -3.20 -5.67 15.64
CA TYR A 222 -3.89 -6.19 14.46
C TYR A 222 -4.53 -5.09 13.63
N ILE A 223 -5.10 -4.05 14.26
CA ILE A 223 -5.62 -2.88 13.54
C ILE A 223 -4.47 -2.11 12.85
N ASN A 224 -3.33 -1.92 13.53
CA ASN A 224 -2.14 -1.33 12.93
C ASN A 224 -1.65 -2.13 11.72
N LEU A 225 -1.70 -3.46 11.81
CA LEU A 225 -1.33 -4.35 10.71
C LEU A 225 -2.28 -4.20 9.52
N LEU A 226 -3.60 -4.21 9.77
CA LEU A 226 -4.61 -3.99 8.73
C LEU A 226 -4.46 -2.63 8.03
N GLU A 227 -4.08 -1.60 8.78
CA GLU A 227 -3.84 -0.26 8.24
C GLU A 227 -2.59 -0.22 7.37
N LYS A 228 -1.49 -0.83 7.82
CA LYS A 228 -0.25 -0.98 7.04
C LYS A 228 -0.44 -1.79 5.76
N CYS A 229 -1.39 -2.73 5.74
CA CYS A 229 -1.76 -3.51 4.56
C CYS A 229 -2.82 -2.82 3.68
N PHE A 230 -3.16 -1.57 3.93
CA PHE A 230 -4.18 -0.83 3.17
C PHE A 230 -5.55 -1.53 3.16
N VAL A 231 -5.92 -2.19 4.25
CA VAL A 231 -7.24 -2.80 4.42
C VAL A 231 -8.21 -1.82 5.05
N VAL A 232 -7.73 -1.13 6.11
CA VAL A 232 -8.51 -0.15 6.85
C VAL A 232 -7.71 1.13 7.06
N PHE A 233 -8.40 2.20 7.36
CA PHE A 233 -7.80 3.43 7.87
C PHE A 233 -8.57 3.95 9.09
N ARG A 234 -7.84 4.61 9.99
CA ARG A 234 -8.42 5.24 11.17
C ARG A 234 -8.70 6.70 10.90
N LEU A 235 -9.87 7.12 11.31
CA LEU A 235 -10.26 8.51 11.31
C LEU A 235 -10.32 9.00 12.77
N ASP A 236 -9.43 9.92 13.11
CA ASP A 236 -9.37 10.52 14.43
C ASP A 236 -10.56 11.48 14.64
N SER A 237 -10.95 11.67 15.89
CA SER A 237 -11.99 12.64 16.21
C SER A 237 -11.48 14.06 15.96
N PHE A 238 -12.27 14.89 15.30
CA PHE A 238 -11.98 16.31 15.19
C PHE A 238 -12.26 17.03 16.52
N SER A 239 -11.28 17.73 17.07
CA SER A 239 -11.46 18.57 18.26
C SER A 239 -10.52 19.79 18.20
N ARG A 240 -11.02 20.95 18.64
CA ARG A 240 -10.17 22.14 18.79
C ARG A 240 -9.07 21.95 19.86
N ASN A 241 -9.25 21.01 20.77
CA ASN A 241 -8.25 20.64 21.78
C ASN A 241 -7.60 19.31 21.40
N LEU A 242 -6.33 19.37 20.97
CA LEU A 242 -5.54 18.21 20.54
C LEU A 242 -5.46 17.09 21.60
N ARG A 243 -5.49 17.43 22.90
CA ARG A 243 -5.52 16.40 23.96
C ARG A 243 -6.81 15.59 23.94
N ASN A 244 -7.92 16.21 23.53
CA ASN A 244 -9.21 15.53 23.41
C ASN A 244 -9.28 14.67 22.15
N GLU A 245 -8.58 15.03 21.07
CA GLU A 245 -8.45 14.16 19.88
C GLU A 245 -7.79 12.84 20.21
N ILE A 246 -6.71 12.88 21.00
CA ILE A 246 -5.98 11.66 21.41
C ILE A 246 -6.83 10.76 22.32
N LYS A 247 -7.73 11.36 23.14
CA LYS A 247 -8.54 10.63 24.14
C LYS A 247 -9.83 10.05 23.59
N LYS A 248 -10.39 10.65 22.54
CA LYS A 248 -11.68 10.24 21.96
C LYS A 248 -11.53 8.97 21.14
N GLY A 249 -12.64 8.24 20.99
CA GLY A 249 -12.71 7.06 20.15
C GLY A 249 -12.39 7.38 18.68
N LYS A 250 -11.88 6.40 17.97
CA LYS A 250 -11.54 6.48 16.55
C LYS A 250 -12.61 5.76 15.75
N LYS A 251 -12.91 6.25 14.55
CA LYS A 251 -13.69 5.50 13.58
C LYS A 251 -12.74 4.75 12.65
N ILE A 252 -13.16 3.58 12.22
CA ILE A 252 -12.39 2.74 11.30
C ILE A 252 -13.23 2.51 10.05
N TYR A 253 -12.58 2.72 8.90
CA TYR A 253 -13.18 2.53 7.59
C TYR A 253 -12.30 1.60 6.75
N PHE A 254 -12.88 0.97 5.74
CA PHE A 254 -12.19 0.17 4.74
C PHE A 254 -11.84 1.03 3.52
N TYR A 255 -10.73 0.68 2.86
CA TYR A 255 -10.37 1.26 1.57
C TYR A 255 -11.22 0.72 0.43
#